data_7570fb559f6ce153181539e6e79075d9
#
_entry.id   7570fb559f6ce153181539e6e79075d9
#
_cell.length_a   1.000
_cell.length_b   1.000
_cell.length_c   1.000
_cell.angle_alpha   90.00
_cell.angle_beta   90.00
_cell.angle_gamma   90.00
#
_symmetry.space_group_name_H-M   'P 1'
#
loop_
_entity.id
_entity.type
_entity.pdbx_description
1 polymer ?
#
loop_
_entity_poly.entity_id
_entity_poly.type
_entity_poly.pdbx_seq_one_letter_code
_entity_poly.pdbx_strand_id
1 'polypeptide(L)'
;MKYIESLREGERINEIYLCKVKQSALTKAGKPYDTLILQDKTGTLDAKIWEPGSVGIDEFDSLDYIAVMGDITSFQGNLQLNVKRVRKVQEGEYDPKDYLPVSDKDIDQDRKSVV
;
A
#
# COMPACT_ATOMS: atom_id res chain seq x y z
N MET A 1 -9.89 -0.36 -10.74
CA MET A 1 -8.74 -0.33 -9.84
C MET A 1 -7.51 -0.84 -10.56
N LYS A 2 -6.38 -0.22 -10.30
CA LYS A 2 -5.13 -0.61 -10.93
C LYS A 2 -4.32 -1.47 -9.97
N TYR A 3 -4.10 -2.73 -10.33
CA TYR A 3 -3.40 -3.67 -9.47
C TYR A 3 -1.89 -3.45 -9.52
N ILE A 4 -1.23 -3.83 -8.45
CA ILE A 4 0.21 -3.61 -8.30
C ILE A 4 0.99 -4.27 -9.45
N GLU A 5 0.57 -5.46 -9.88
CA GLU A 5 1.29 -6.18 -10.93
C GLU A 5 1.30 -5.45 -12.27
N SER A 6 0.38 -4.50 -12.49
CA SER A 6 0.31 -3.77 -13.74
C SER A 6 0.95 -2.38 -13.68
N LEU A 7 1.53 -2.02 -12.54
CA LEU A 7 2.18 -0.72 -12.39
C LEU A 7 3.52 -0.69 -13.11
N ARG A 8 3.87 0.47 -13.61
CA ARG A 8 5.12 0.69 -14.35
C ARG A 8 5.80 1.96 -13.90
N GLU A 9 7.10 2.00 -14.05
CA GLU A 9 7.90 3.19 -13.74
C GLU A 9 7.38 4.38 -14.55
N GLY A 10 7.29 5.54 -13.88
CA GLY A 10 6.84 6.76 -14.51
C GLY A 10 5.34 7.00 -14.45
N GLU A 11 4.57 6.04 -13.95
CA GLU A 11 3.13 6.23 -13.82
C GLU A 11 2.79 7.05 -12.60
N ARG A 12 1.74 7.86 -12.73
CA ARG A 12 1.11 8.51 -11.57
C ARG A 12 -0.16 7.73 -11.24
N ILE A 13 -0.32 7.39 -9.96
CA ILE A 13 -1.46 6.59 -9.53
C ILE A 13 -2.24 7.30 -8.44
N ASN A 14 -3.50 6.92 -8.32
CA ASN A 14 -4.40 7.38 -7.26
C ASN A 14 -5.33 6.21 -6.97
N GLU A 15 -4.89 5.32 -6.08
CA GLU A 15 -5.56 4.04 -5.84
C GLU A 15 -5.62 3.75 -4.36
N ILE A 16 -6.50 2.82 -3.99
CA ILE A 16 -6.61 2.34 -2.63
C ILE A 16 -5.83 1.04 -2.51
N TYR A 17 -4.99 0.95 -1.48
CA TYR A 17 -4.24 -0.27 -1.19
C TYR A 17 -4.28 -0.56 0.30
N LEU A 18 -4.01 -1.81 0.67
CA LEU A 18 -3.83 -2.19 2.06
C LEU A 18 -2.41 -1.82 2.49
N CYS A 19 -2.29 -1.07 3.56
CA CYS A 19 -1.00 -0.80 4.16
C CYS A 19 -0.63 -1.98 5.04
N LYS A 20 0.20 -2.88 4.53
CA LYS A 20 0.59 -4.07 5.26
C LYS A 20 1.54 -3.74 6.39
N VAL A 21 2.50 -2.84 6.14
CA VAL A 21 3.51 -2.44 7.13
C VAL A 21 3.71 -0.95 7.03
N LYS A 22 3.86 -0.30 8.18
CA LYS A 22 4.21 1.12 8.25
C LYS A 22 5.34 1.28 9.25
N GLN A 23 6.45 1.87 8.82
CA GLN A 23 7.60 2.13 9.68
C GLN A 23 8.08 3.55 9.46
N SER A 24 8.46 4.21 10.54
CA SER A 24 9.03 5.55 10.48
C SER A 24 10.54 5.47 10.60
N ALA A 25 11.23 6.32 9.85
CA ALA A 25 12.68 6.36 9.85
C ALA A 25 13.15 7.80 9.64
N LEU A 26 14.47 8.00 9.69
CA LEU A 26 15.08 9.30 9.45
C LEU A 26 16.05 9.21 8.30
N THR A 27 16.09 10.25 7.47
CA THR A 27 17.10 10.36 6.42
C THR A 27 18.44 10.72 7.04
N LYS A 28 19.50 10.71 6.23
CA LYS A 28 20.82 11.15 6.69
C LYS A 28 20.81 12.59 7.18
N ALA A 29 19.91 13.40 6.63
CA ALA A 29 19.76 14.80 7.04
C ALA A 29 18.91 14.96 8.28
N GLY A 30 18.42 13.86 8.86
CA GLY A 30 17.60 13.91 10.07
C GLY A 30 16.13 14.18 9.83
N LYS A 31 15.68 14.13 8.59
CA LYS A 31 14.27 14.37 8.26
C LYS A 31 13.47 13.09 8.37
N PRO A 32 12.28 13.15 8.98
CA PRO A 32 11.46 11.94 9.10
C PRO A 32 10.85 11.54 7.77
N TYR A 33 10.69 10.24 7.56
CA TYR A 33 9.93 9.71 6.46
C TYR A 33 9.30 8.38 6.89
N ASP A 34 8.24 7.99 6.21
CA ASP A 34 7.60 6.71 6.48
C ASP A 34 7.86 5.75 5.33
N THR A 35 8.14 4.50 5.68
CA THR A 35 8.27 3.39 4.74
C THR A 35 7.05 2.53 4.86
N LEU A 36 6.42 2.23 3.72
CA LEU A 36 5.21 1.42 3.68
C LEU A 36 5.41 0.23 2.77
N ILE A 37 4.75 -0.87 3.13
CA ILE A 37 4.54 -1.98 2.22
C ILE A 37 3.06 -1.99 1.90
N LEU A 38 2.71 -1.68 0.67
CA LEU A 38 1.34 -1.70 0.19
C LEU A 38 1.06 -3.06 -0.43
N GLN A 39 -0.18 -3.50 -0.31
CA GLN A 39 -0.57 -4.83 -0.80
C GLN A 39 -1.90 -4.79 -1.51
N ASP A 40 -2.00 -5.57 -2.58
CA ASP A 40 -3.27 -5.97 -3.14
C ASP A 40 -3.20 -7.47 -3.44
N LYS A 41 -4.21 -8.02 -4.09
CA LYS A 41 -4.24 -9.47 -4.34
C LYS A 41 -3.20 -9.93 -5.34
N THR A 42 -2.55 -9.02 -6.05
CA THR A 42 -1.56 -9.37 -7.08
C THR A 42 -0.12 -9.27 -6.57
N GLY A 43 0.11 -8.60 -5.44
CA GLY A 43 1.46 -8.49 -4.92
C GLY A 43 1.62 -7.36 -3.92
N THR A 44 2.87 -6.96 -3.71
CA THR A 44 3.20 -5.89 -2.79
C THR A 44 4.00 -4.82 -3.51
N LEU A 45 3.99 -3.62 -2.94
CA LEU A 45 4.68 -2.45 -3.51
C LEU A 45 5.30 -1.66 -2.38
N ASP A 46 6.59 -1.37 -2.50
CA ASP A 46 7.26 -0.48 -1.56
C ASP A 46 6.80 0.95 -1.81
N ALA A 47 6.59 1.69 -0.74
CA ALA A 47 6.18 3.09 -0.83
C ALA A 47 6.92 3.91 0.22
N LYS A 48 7.14 5.17 -0.12
CA LYS A 48 7.78 6.12 0.80
C LYS A 48 6.95 7.38 0.88
N ILE A 49 6.77 7.87 2.10
CA ILE A 49 6.17 9.18 2.35
C ILE A 49 7.31 10.05 2.88
N TRP A 50 7.79 10.95 2.02
CA TRP A 50 8.97 11.75 2.37
C TRP A 50 8.66 12.88 3.33
N GLU A 51 7.39 13.28 3.42
CA GLU A 51 6.98 14.37 4.32
C GLU A 51 5.69 13.98 5.02
N PRO A 52 5.76 13.03 5.97
CA PRO A 52 4.54 12.50 6.59
C PRO A 52 3.71 13.50 7.38
N GLY A 53 4.32 14.62 7.79
CA GLY A 53 3.59 15.65 8.51
C GLY A 53 2.97 16.72 7.62
N SER A 54 3.06 16.57 6.29
CA SER A 54 2.56 17.61 5.39
C SER A 54 1.05 17.54 5.21
N VAL A 55 0.49 18.65 4.72
CA VAL A 55 -0.93 18.70 4.38
C VAL A 55 -1.21 17.69 3.27
N GLY A 56 -2.30 16.94 3.42
CA GLY A 56 -2.68 15.93 2.45
C GLY A 56 -2.23 14.52 2.81
N ILE A 57 -1.50 14.38 3.93
CA ILE A 57 -1.11 13.07 4.45
C ILE A 57 -1.91 12.80 5.73
N ASP A 58 -2.89 11.92 5.65
CA ASP A 58 -3.67 11.52 6.82
C ASP A 58 -2.86 10.56 7.67
N GLU A 59 -3.21 10.49 8.94
CA GLU A 59 -2.64 9.49 9.84
C GLU A 59 -3.32 8.14 9.61
N PHE A 60 -2.52 7.08 9.62
CA PHE A 60 -3.01 5.72 9.48
C PHE A 60 -2.01 4.77 10.12
N ASP A 61 -2.43 3.53 10.32
CA ASP A 61 -1.59 2.50 10.92
C ASP A 61 -1.41 1.31 9.98
N SER A 62 -0.54 0.39 10.39
CA SER A 62 -0.42 -0.88 9.69
C SER A 62 -1.77 -1.58 9.66
N LEU A 63 -2.06 -2.24 8.55
CA LEU A 63 -3.30 -2.97 8.29
C LEU A 63 -4.51 -2.07 8.04
N ASP A 64 -4.29 -0.78 7.86
CA ASP A 64 -5.34 0.13 7.40
C ASP A 64 -5.38 0.14 5.87
N TYR A 65 -6.58 0.34 5.34
CA TYR A 65 -6.75 0.58 3.90
C TYR A 65 -6.66 2.07 3.67
N ILE A 66 -5.84 2.45 2.70
CA ILE A 66 -5.56 3.87 2.45
C ILE A 66 -5.61 4.16 0.96
N ALA A 67 -6.06 5.36 0.62
CA ALA A 67 -5.98 5.87 -0.74
C ALA A 67 -4.68 6.66 -0.86
N VAL A 68 -3.84 6.27 -1.78
CA VAL A 68 -2.54 6.90 -1.99
C VAL A 68 -2.47 7.49 -3.38
N MET A 69 -1.83 8.64 -3.49
CA MET A 69 -1.55 9.28 -4.76
C MET A 69 -0.07 9.58 -4.83
N GLY A 70 0.54 9.27 -5.95
CA GLY A 70 1.96 9.52 -6.12
C GLY A 70 2.48 8.98 -7.44
N ASP A 71 3.78 8.98 -7.56
CA ASP A 71 4.46 8.57 -8.79
C ASP A 71 5.23 7.28 -8.56
N ILE A 72 5.18 6.41 -9.55
CA ILE A 72 5.94 5.15 -9.51
C ILE A 72 7.35 5.42 -10.04
N THR A 73 8.34 5.05 -9.24
CA THR A 73 9.74 5.14 -9.64
C THR A 73 10.37 3.77 -9.53
N SER A 74 11.59 3.65 -10.05
CA SER A 74 12.35 2.42 -9.96
C SER A 74 13.57 2.66 -9.08
N PHE A 75 13.83 1.73 -8.17
CA PHE A 75 14.99 1.81 -7.29
C PHE A 75 15.62 0.42 -7.20
N GLN A 76 16.86 0.30 -7.68
CA GLN A 76 17.60 -0.96 -7.66
C GLN A 76 16.81 -2.11 -8.33
N GLY A 77 16.13 -1.79 -9.44
CA GLY A 77 15.39 -2.78 -10.20
C GLY A 77 14.00 -3.08 -9.69
N ASN A 78 13.58 -2.43 -8.63
CA ASN A 78 12.24 -2.64 -8.04
C ASN A 78 11.43 -1.36 -8.13
N LEU A 79 10.12 -1.52 -8.31
CA LEU A 79 9.23 -0.37 -8.33
C LEU A 79 9.02 0.15 -6.91
N GLN A 80 8.87 1.46 -6.82
CA GLN A 80 8.64 2.14 -5.55
C GLN A 80 7.67 3.30 -5.79
N LEU A 81 6.73 3.47 -4.88
CA LEU A 81 5.78 4.58 -4.96
C LEU A 81 6.29 5.73 -4.13
N ASN A 82 6.44 6.90 -4.76
CA ASN A 82 6.69 8.14 -4.03
C ASN A 82 5.35 8.76 -3.71
N VAL A 83 4.92 8.64 -2.46
CA VAL A 83 3.59 9.04 -2.04
C VAL A 83 3.53 10.54 -1.86
N LYS A 84 2.55 11.17 -2.51
CA LYS A 84 2.32 12.60 -2.41
C LYS A 84 1.14 12.91 -1.49
N ARG A 85 0.14 12.03 -1.47
CA ARG A 85 -1.04 12.21 -0.65
C ARG A 85 -1.52 10.87 -0.14
N VAL A 86 -2.09 10.88 1.07
CA VAL A 86 -2.68 9.70 1.68
C VAL A 86 -4.01 10.11 2.28
N ARG A 87 -5.03 9.30 2.06
CA ARG A 87 -6.33 9.46 2.69
C ARG A 87 -6.73 8.11 3.28
N LYS A 88 -7.09 8.12 4.55
CA LYS A 88 -7.61 6.92 5.17
C LYS A 88 -9.02 6.68 4.65
N VAL A 89 -9.29 5.47 4.19
CA VAL A 89 -10.60 5.14 3.62
C VAL A 89 -11.44 4.40 4.63
N GLN A 90 -12.75 4.47 4.41
CA GLN A 90 -13.70 3.82 5.29
C GLN A 90 -14.21 2.54 4.67
N GLU A 91 -14.76 1.68 5.51
CA GLU A 91 -15.38 0.47 5.04
C GLU A 91 -16.45 0.81 4.01
N GLY A 92 -16.44 0.08 2.91
CA GLY A 92 -17.36 0.34 1.81
C GLY A 92 -16.74 1.11 0.65
N GLU A 93 -15.63 1.79 0.86
CA GLU A 93 -14.91 2.45 -0.23
C GLU A 93 -14.03 1.49 -1.02
N TYR A 94 -13.82 0.30 -0.49
CA TYR A 94 -12.95 -0.71 -1.09
C TYR A 94 -13.57 -2.08 -0.89
N ASP A 95 -13.09 -3.05 -1.70
CA ASP A 95 -13.50 -4.44 -1.59
C ASP A 95 -12.29 -5.22 -1.04
N PRO A 96 -12.40 -5.80 0.16
CA PRO A 96 -11.27 -6.55 0.74
C PRO A 96 -10.73 -7.66 -0.17
N LYS A 97 -11.54 -8.18 -1.05
CA LYS A 97 -11.11 -9.23 -1.98
C LYS A 97 -10.03 -8.76 -2.94
N ASP A 98 -9.94 -7.45 -3.17
CA ASP A 98 -8.93 -6.89 -4.06
C ASP A 98 -7.56 -6.78 -3.39
N TYR A 99 -7.48 -7.00 -2.08
CA TYR A 99 -6.26 -6.75 -1.31
C TYR A 99 -5.68 -7.98 -0.65
N LEU A 100 -6.46 -9.01 -0.49
CA LEU A 100 -6.01 -10.23 0.16
C LEU A 100 -5.63 -11.27 -0.88
N PRO A 101 -4.58 -12.05 -0.61
CA PRO A 101 -4.20 -13.10 -1.57
C PRO A 101 -5.33 -14.08 -1.78
N VAL A 102 -5.54 -14.47 -3.00
CA VAL A 102 -6.52 -15.50 -3.32
C VAL A 102 -5.89 -16.84 -3.01
N SER A 103 -6.60 -17.65 -2.21
CA SER A 103 -6.16 -19.01 -1.93
C SER A 103 -7.02 -19.96 -2.75
N ASP A 104 -6.40 -20.86 -3.44
CA ASP A 104 -7.08 -21.88 -4.20
C ASP A 104 -7.61 -22.99 -3.31
N LYS A 105 -7.35 -22.94 -2.07
CA LYS A 105 -7.73 -24.00 -1.14
C LYS A 105 -8.73 -23.52 -0.13
N ASP A 106 -8.93 -23.94 -0.21
CA ASP A 106 -9.65 -23.39 0.58
C ASP A 106 -10.40 -23.59 1.05
N ILE A 107 -10.02 -23.88 0.95
CA ILE A 107 -10.57 -23.88 1.32
C ILE A 107 -10.74 -24.36 2.14
N ASP A 108 -10.73 -24.57 2.13
CA ASP A 108 -10.86 -24.79 2.88
C ASP A 108 -10.97 -24.92 3.71
N GLN A 109 -10.97 -25.27 3.58
CA GLN A 109 -11.20 -25.23 4.20
C GLN A 109 -11.38 -25.27 4.96
N ASP A 110 -11.51 -25.68 4.88
CA ASP A 110 -11.85 -25.58 5.53
C ASP A 110 -12.08 -25.65 6.28
N ARG A 111 -12.26 -25.97 6.29
CA ARG A 111 -12.73 -25.92 6.75
C ARG A 111 -12.85 -26.03 7.60
N LYS A 112 -12.82 -26.24 7.62
CA LYS A 112 -13.09 -26.17 8.14
C LYS A 112 -13.13 -26.06 8.89
N SER A 113 -13.05 -26.19 8.69
CA SER A 113 -13.24 -25.84 9.26
C SER A 113 -13.23 -25.85 9.75
N VAL A 114 -13.32 -26.21 9.74
CA VAL A 114 -13.53 -26.01 10.15
C VAL A 114 -13.49 -26.16 10.60
N VAL A 115 -13.58 -26.47 10.71
CA VAL A 115 -13.85 -26.37 11.02
C VAL A 115 -13.93 -26.39 11.19
#